data_3c6bd3c6497bf8c3d8c5970e3da0b412
#
_entry.id   3c6bd3c6497bf8c3d8c5970e3da0b412
#
_cell.length_a   1.000
_cell.length_b   1.000
_cell.length_c   1.000
_cell.angle_alpha   90.00
_cell.angle_beta   90.00
_cell.angle_gamma   90.00
#
_symmetry.space_group_name_H-M   'P 1'
#
loop_
_entity.id
_entity.type
_entity.pdbx_description
1 polymer ?
#
loop_
_entity_poly.entity_id
_entity_poly.type
_entity_poly.pdbx_seq_one_letter_code
_entity_poly.pdbx_strand_id
1 'polypeptide(L)'
;ALELAEGAVAFSSGMAALAACLIATVSAGKGHIVALRPIYGGTDHVLDNGLLGTEITWCTQDEVTSAIRPDTGLVILETPANPTLGMVDIRRIADQAGDVPVLVDNTFATPVLQRPLEHGATLVLHSATKYIGGHGDAMGGIVATNREWMTRLRQVRALTGGLLGPFEAYLLHRGIRTLPVRVRAQQATAAELASRLVSHSMVDRVRYPGLPGQDPEGLLGRQIEGPGSLITLEIVGGYDAAARFIEGLRLVTHAVSLGGIDSLAQHPASLTHRPVVASARPGGGMVRLSIGLEHVDDLMADISTALDGARVS
;
A
#
# COMPACT_ATOMS: atom_id res chain seq x y z
N ALA A 1 -19.76 3.89 0.61
CA ALA A 1 -20.11 4.18 2.02
C ALA A 1 -18.87 4.29 2.89
N LEU A 2 -17.95 3.30 2.90
CA LEU A 2 -16.77 3.33 3.78
C LEU A 2 -15.81 4.48 3.44
N GLU A 3 -15.59 4.75 2.16
CA GLU A 3 -14.77 5.88 1.67
C GLU A 3 -15.58 7.18 1.53
N LEU A 4 -16.85 7.22 1.90
CA LEU A 4 -17.77 8.35 1.70
C LEU A 4 -17.89 8.81 0.23
N ALA A 5 -17.60 7.90 -0.71
CA ALA A 5 -17.71 8.14 -2.14
C ALA A 5 -19.17 8.10 -2.64
N GLU A 6 -19.44 8.74 -3.77
CA GLU A 6 -20.74 8.60 -4.46
C GLU A 6 -20.97 7.18 -4.97
N GLY A 7 -19.90 6.45 -5.26
CA GLY A 7 -19.97 5.05 -5.63
C GLY A 7 -18.61 4.39 -5.76
N ALA A 8 -18.62 3.11 -6.15
CA ALA A 8 -17.41 2.35 -6.37
C ALA A 8 -17.55 1.40 -7.56
N VAL A 9 -16.42 1.03 -8.15
CA VAL A 9 -16.33 0.03 -9.21
C VAL A 9 -15.37 -1.06 -8.77
N ALA A 10 -15.84 -2.32 -8.83
CA ALA A 10 -15.04 -3.50 -8.49
C ALA A 10 -14.40 -4.12 -9.74
N PHE A 11 -13.20 -4.63 -9.58
CA PHE A 11 -12.34 -5.23 -10.62
C PHE A 11 -11.78 -6.57 -10.16
N SER A 12 -11.26 -7.36 -11.08
CA SER A 12 -10.65 -8.67 -10.80
C SER A 12 -9.37 -8.59 -9.95
N SER A 13 -8.70 -7.44 -9.90
CA SER A 13 -7.52 -7.20 -9.06
C SER A 13 -7.28 -5.71 -8.85
N GLY A 14 -6.41 -5.36 -7.88
CA GLY A 14 -5.94 -3.97 -7.71
C GLY A 14 -5.24 -3.44 -8.96
N MET A 15 -4.46 -4.27 -9.64
CA MET A 15 -3.80 -3.88 -10.90
C MET A 15 -4.80 -3.66 -12.04
N ALA A 16 -5.87 -4.45 -12.13
CA ALA A 16 -6.94 -4.21 -13.09
C ALA A 16 -7.69 -2.91 -12.80
N ALA A 17 -7.86 -2.57 -11.53
CA ALA A 17 -8.44 -1.29 -11.10
C ALA A 17 -7.55 -0.10 -11.48
N LEU A 18 -6.24 -0.17 -11.22
CA LEU A 18 -5.25 0.82 -11.64
C LEU A 18 -5.24 0.97 -13.17
N ALA A 19 -5.13 -0.14 -13.90
CA ALA A 19 -5.12 -0.13 -15.36
C ALA A 19 -6.37 0.54 -15.94
N ALA A 20 -7.54 0.31 -15.34
CA ALA A 20 -8.77 0.97 -15.76
C ALA A 20 -8.72 2.49 -15.56
N CYS A 21 -8.12 2.98 -14.46
CA CYS A 21 -7.90 4.41 -14.23
C CYS A 21 -6.98 5.00 -15.31
N LEU A 22 -5.85 4.34 -15.61
CA LEU A 22 -4.89 4.79 -16.61
C LEU A 22 -5.51 4.79 -18.03
N ILE A 23 -6.21 3.73 -18.41
CA ILE A 23 -6.89 3.62 -19.71
C ILE A 23 -7.96 4.72 -19.84
N ALA A 24 -8.75 4.98 -18.79
CA ALA A 24 -9.75 6.04 -18.79
C ALA A 24 -9.12 7.43 -18.97
N THR A 25 -7.94 7.65 -18.39
CA THR A 25 -7.15 8.88 -18.50
C THR A 25 -6.60 9.06 -19.91
N VAL A 26 -5.94 8.05 -20.47
CA VAL A 26 -5.39 8.06 -21.83
C VAL A 26 -6.50 8.23 -22.87
N SER A 27 -7.63 7.53 -22.70
CA SER A 27 -8.79 7.63 -23.61
C SER A 27 -9.42 9.03 -23.63
N ALA A 28 -9.20 9.82 -22.59
CA ALA A 28 -9.62 11.23 -22.54
C ALA A 28 -8.59 12.20 -23.17
N GLY A 29 -7.54 11.69 -23.83
CA GLY A 29 -6.47 12.48 -24.42
C GLY A 29 -5.48 13.07 -23.42
N LYS A 30 -5.43 12.55 -22.20
CA LYS A 30 -4.60 13.01 -21.09
C LYS A 30 -3.62 11.92 -20.68
N GLY A 31 -2.61 11.65 -21.51
CA GLY A 31 -1.68 10.53 -21.32
C GLY A 31 -0.56 10.77 -20.31
N HIS A 32 -0.33 12.00 -19.88
CA HIS A 32 0.70 12.30 -18.90
C HIS A 32 0.22 12.04 -17.48
N ILE A 33 1.06 11.34 -16.69
CA ILE A 33 0.84 10.99 -15.28
C ILE A 33 1.94 11.63 -14.45
N VAL A 34 1.58 12.21 -13.33
CA VAL A 34 2.52 12.62 -12.27
C VAL A 34 2.39 11.60 -11.14
N ALA A 35 3.49 11.05 -10.65
CA ALA A 35 3.41 10.10 -9.55
C ALA A 35 4.54 10.28 -8.52
N LEU A 36 4.23 9.93 -7.27
CA LEU A 36 5.16 10.00 -6.17
C LEU A 36 5.75 8.61 -5.87
N ARG A 37 7.07 8.55 -5.64
CA ARG A 37 7.75 7.36 -5.12
C ARG A 37 8.03 7.52 -3.63
N PRO A 38 8.10 6.42 -2.84
CA PRO A 38 7.89 5.03 -3.25
C PRO A 38 6.40 4.70 -3.44
N ILE A 39 6.13 3.71 -4.28
CA ILE A 39 4.80 3.19 -4.58
C ILE A 39 4.90 1.68 -4.81
N TYR A 40 3.78 0.95 -4.80
CA TYR A 40 3.78 -0.49 -5.08
C TYR A 40 4.55 -0.82 -6.37
N GLY A 41 5.45 -1.82 -6.30
CA GLY A 41 6.35 -2.15 -7.41
C GLY A 41 5.64 -2.52 -8.73
N GLY A 42 4.43 -3.07 -8.68
CA GLY A 42 3.63 -3.31 -9.87
C GLY A 42 3.12 -2.01 -10.51
N THR A 43 2.73 -1.04 -9.71
CA THR A 43 2.33 0.31 -10.16
C THR A 43 3.52 1.04 -10.77
N ASP A 44 4.66 1.05 -10.06
CA ASP A 44 5.91 1.64 -10.54
C ASP A 44 6.29 1.08 -11.91
N HIS A 45 6.29 -0.25 -12.05
CA HIS A 45 6.66 -0.93 -13.30
C HIS A 45 5.72 -0.58 -14.48
N VAL A 46 4.42 -0.54 -14.26
CA VAL A 46 3.44 -0.19 -15.32
C VAL A 46 3.62 1.26 -15.78
N LEU A 47 3.87 2.17 -14.83
CA LEU A 47 4.06 3.59 -15.14
C LEU A 47 5.41 3.84 -15.82
N ASP A 48 6.49 3.28 -15.30
CA ASP A 48 7.85 3.50 -15.80
C ASP A 48 8.05 2.98 -17.24
N ASN A 49 7.35 1.90 -17.61
CA ASN A 49 7.40 1.34 -18.95
C ASN A 49 6.36 1.91 -19.92
N GLY A 50 5.49 2.81 -19.50
CA GLY A 50 4.44 3.37 -20.36
C GLY A 50 3.51 2.31 -20.95
N LEU A 51 3.34 1.15 -20.28
CA LEU A 51 2.70 -0.05 -20.82
C LEU A 51 1.27 0.18 -21.32
N LEU A 52 0.58 1.17 -20.77
CA LEU A 52 -0.80 1.51 -21.12
C LEU A 52 -0.91 2.81 -21.91
N GLY A 53 0.17 3.25 -22.57
CA GLY A 53 0.21 4.46 -23.36
C GLY A 53 0.32 5.73 -22.50
N THR A 54 0.83 5.60 -21.29
CA THR A 54 1.09 6.70 -20.36
C THR A 54 2.53 7.18 -20.47
N GLU A 55 2.74 8.49 -20.27
CA GLU A 55 4.04 9.11 -20.03
C GLU A 55 4.11 9.52 -18.56
N ILE A 56 5.22 9.24 -17.87
CA ILE A 56 5.36 9.47 -16.43
C ILE A 56 6.35 10.57 -16.10
N THR A 57 5.99 11.44 -15.15
CA THR A 57 6.93 12.28 -14.39
C THR A 57 6.90 11.86 -12.93
N TRP A 58 8.04 11.35 -12.46
CA TRP A 58 8.24 11.07 -11.04
C TRP A 58 8.63 12.35 -10.31
N CYS A 59 8.02 12.61 -9.16
CA CYS A 59 8.32 13.79 -8.36
C CYS A 59 8.23 13.50 -6.85
N THR A 60 8.73 14.43 -6.07
CA THR A 60 8.51 14.50 -4.62
C THR A 60 7.20 15.23 -4.34
N GLN A 61 6.75 15.19 -3.08
CA GLN A 61 5.53 15.90 -2.68
C GLN A 61 5.62 17.44 -2.81
N ASP A 62 6.83 18.00 -2.90
CA ASP A 62 7.05 19.43 -3.07
C ASP A 62 7.05 19.89 -4.53
N GLU A 63 7.17 18.95 -5.45
CA GLU A 63 7.38 19.21 -6.89
C GLU A 63 6.12 18.99 -7.74
N VAL A 64 4.99 18.56 -7.14
CA VAL A 64 3.77 18.20 -7.89
C VAL A 64 3.32 19.33 -8.81
N THR A 65 3.22 20.56 -8.31
CA THR A 65 2.80 21.72 -9.13
C THR A 65 3.71 21.91 -10.35
N SER A 66 5.01 21.78 -10.20
CA SER A 66 5.97 21.98 -11.29
C SER A 66 6.00 20.80 -12.28
N ALA A 67 5.55 19.62 -11.85
CA ALA A 67 5.47 18.42 -12.67
C ALA A 67 4.21 18.39 -13.56
N ILE A 68 3.18 19.21 -13.26
CA ILE A 68 1.93 19.24 -14.00
C ILE A 68 2.13 19.95 -15.36
N ARG A 69 1.60 19.32 -16.40
CA ARG A 69 1.59 19.80 -17.79
C ARG A 69 0.13 19.93 -18.27
N PRO A 70 -0.12 20.63 -19.41
CA PRO A 70 -1.47 20.74 -19.97
C PRO A 70 -2.14 19.39 -20.30
N ASP A 71 -1.35 18.36 -20.61
CA ASP A 71 -1.79 17.00 -20.91
C ASP A 71 -1.74 16.06 -19.70
N THR A 72 -1.42 16.55 -18.49
CA THR A 72 -1.49 15.76 -17.26
C THR A 72 -2.95 15.36 -16.97
N GLY A 73 -3.17 14.08 -16.84
CA GLY A 73 -4.50 13.53 -16.63
C GLY A 73 -4.74 12.94 -15.25
N LEU A 74 -3.65 12.63 -14.50
CA LEU A 74 -3.77 12.02 -13.18
C LEU A 74 -2.50 12.27 -12.35
N VAL A 75 -2.69 12.53 -11.06
CA VAL A 75 -1.63 12.47 -10.04
C VAL A 75 -1.83 11.20 -9.23
N ILE A 76 -0.79 10.40 -9.00
CA ILE A 76 -0.87 9.11 -8.30
C ILE A 76 0.07 9.09 -7.11
N LEU A 77 -0.44 8.65 -5.95
CA LEU A 77 0.35 8.43 -4.75
C LEU A 77 -0.15 7.22 -3.95
N GLU A 78 0.70 6.69 -3.10
CA GLU A 78 0.40 5.67 -2.10
C GLU A 78 0.78 6.17 -0.72
N THR A 79 -0.14 6.13 0.24
CA THR A 79 0.12 6.59 1.61
C THR A 79 -0.73 5.81 2.63
N PRO A 80 -0.08 5.17 3.63
CA PRO A 80 1.36 4.96 3.79
C PRO A 80 1.99 4.15 2.65
N ALA A 81 3.23 4.47 2.27
CA ALA A 81 3.86 3.94 1.07
C ALA A 81 4.62 2.62 1.29
N ASN A 82 4.50 1.69 0.35
CA ASN A 82 5.18 0.40 0.38
C ASN A 82 6.63 0.52 -0.19
N PRO A 83 7.66 0.02 0.49
CA PRO A 83 7.64 -0.66 1.80
C PRO A 83 8.04 0.23 2.97
N THR A 84 8.32 1.49 2.74
CA THR A 84 8.94 2.40 3.72
C THR A 84 7.99 2.89 4.81
N LEU A 85 6.68 2.78 4.60
CA LEU A 85 5.61 3.28 5.46
C LEU A 85 5.61 4.81 5.64
N GLY A 86 6.33 5.52 4.77
CA GLY A 86 6.29 6.98 4.71
C GLY A 86 4.89 7.48 4.37
N MET A 87 4.49 8.55 5.00
CA MET A 87 3.18 9.16 4.79
C MET A 87 3.32 10.44 3.96
N VAL A 88 2.29 10.73 3.16
CA VAL A 88 2.20 11.92 2.30
C VAL A 88 0.91 12.66 2.65
N ASP A 89 0.97 13.99 2.76
CA ASP A 89 -0.20 14.84 3.00
C ASP A 89 -1.06 14.91 1.72
N ILE A 90 -2.19 14.19 1.73
CA ILE A 90 -3.11 14.11 0.59
C ILE A 90 -3.69 15.48 0.26
N ARG A 91 -4.05 16.27 1.28
CA ARG A 91 -4.59 17.64 1.08
C ARG A 91 -3.60 18.51 0.34
N ARG A 92 -2.34 18.50 0.77
CA ARG A 92 -1.26 19.25 0.11
C ARG A 92 -1.09 18.84 -1.35
N ILE A 93 -1.14 17.53 -1.64
CA ILE A 93 -1.04 17.05 -3.04
C ILE A 93 -2.25 17.48 -3.85
N ALA A 94 -3.47 17.38 -3.30
CA ALA A 94 -4.69 17.82 -3.98
C ALA A 94 -4.67 19.32 -4.29
N ASP A 95 -4.22 20.15 -3.35
CA ASP A 95 -4.10 21.59 -3.55
C ASP A 95 -3.05 21.92 -4.64
N GLN A 96 -1.94 21.20 -4.70
CA GLN A 96 -0.92 21.35 -5.74
C GLN A 96 -1.38 20.83 -7.11
N ALA A 97 -2.21 19.78 -7.12
CA ALA A 97 -2.73 19.20 -8.35
C ALA A 97 -3.78 20.10 -9.04
N GLY A 98 -4.42 21.00 -8.30
CA GLY A 98 -5.46 21.88 -8.81
C GLY A 98 -6.62 21.09 -9.41
N ASP A 99 -6.91 21.28 -10.69
CA ASP A 99 -8.00 20.59 -11.40
C ASP A 99 -7.62 19.16 -11.87
N VAL A 100 -6.36 18.75 -11.73
CA VAL A 100 -5.92 17.40 -12.12
C VAL A 100 -6.39 16.39 -11.07
N PRO A 101 -7.11 15.34 -11.47
CA PRO A 101 -7.57 14.31 -10.55
C PRO A 101 -6.42 13.65 -9.78
N VAL A 102 -6.65 13.37 -8.49
CA VAL A 102 -5.69 12.69 -7.61
C VAL A 102 -6.21 11.30 -7.29
N LEU A 103 -5.40 10.28 -7.60
CA LEU A 103 -5.63 8.89 -7.22
C LEU A 103 -4.72 8.52 -6.05
N VAL A 104 -5.33 8.06 -4.97
CA VAL A 104 -4.64 7.55 -3.78
C VAL A 104 -4.82 6.04 -3.68
N ASP A 105 -3.72 5.29 -3.70
CA ASP A 105 -3.76 3.89 -3.28
C ASP A 105 -3.81 3.84 -1.75
N ASN A 106 -5.00 3.50 -1.24
CA ASN A 106 -5.31 3.46 0.19
C ASN A 106 -5.32 2.02 0.75
N THR A 107 -4.66 1.10 0.05
CA THR A 107 -4.68 -0.33 0.40
C THR A 107 -4.14 -0.59 1.80
N PHE A 108 -3.09 0.11 2.24
CA PHE A 108 -2.45 -0.08 3.54
C PHE A 108 -3.26 0.47 4.71
N ALA A 109 -3.78 1.68 4.57
CA ALA A 109 -4.58 2.32 5.61
C ALA A 109 -6.00 1.75 5.71
N THR A 110 -6.58 1.34 4.60
CA THR A 110 -7.99 0.95 4.50
C THR A 110 -8.94 2.10 4.80
N PRO A 111 -10.24 2.02 4.46
CA PRO A 111 -11.21 3.07 4.82
C PRO A 111 -11.50 3.12 6.34
N VAL A 112 -10.91 2.21 7.12
CA VAL A 112 -11.01 2.23 8.59
C VAL A 112 -10.11 3.29 9.20
N LEU A 113 -8.92 3.48 8.63
CA LEU A 113 -7.94 4.40 9.18
C LEU A 113 -7.79 5.69 8.37
N GLN A 114 -8.07 5.67 7.07
CA GLN A 114 -7.88 6.84 6.21
C GLN A 114 -8.97 6.90 5.14
N ARG A 115 -9.48 8.11 4.88
CA ARG A 115 -10.48 8.39 3.84
C ARG A 115 -9.97 9.50 2.92
N PRO A 116 -9.22 9.16 1.89
CA PRO A 116 -8.57 10.13 1.01
C PRO A 116 -9.50 11.15 0.36
N LEU A 117 -10.77 10.80 0.10
CA LEU A 117 -11.76 11.74 -0.47
C LEU A 117 -12.02 12.94 0.44
N GLU A 118 -11.95 12.78 1.77
CA GLU A 118 -12.11 13.87 2.73
C GLU A 118 -10.93 14.87 2.70
N HIS A 119 -9.81 14.43 2.08
CA HIS A 119 -8.58 15.20 1.91
C HIS A 119 -8.35 15.68 0.48
N GLY A 120 -9.37 15.59 -0.40
CA GLY A 120 -9.30 16.14 -1.75
C GLY A 120 -8.88 15.16 -2.85
N ALA A 121 -8.67 13.88 -2.53
CA ALA A 121 -8.51 12.87 -3.56
C ALA A 121 -9.77 12.75 -4.44
N THR A 122 -9.60 12.40 -5.72
CA THR A 122 -10.70 12.16 -6.65
C THR A 122 -11.03 10.67 -6.76
N LEU A 123 -10.01 9.82 -6.69
CA LEU A 123 -10.12 8.38 -6.77
C LEU A 123 -9.37 7.74 -5.61
N VAL A 124 -10.00 6.75 -4.98
CA VAL A 124 -9.38 5.92 -3.95
C VAL A 124 -9.33 4.49 -4.44
N LEU A 125 -8.12 3.98 -4.62
CA LEU A 125 -7.86 2.62 -5.05
C LEU A 125 -7.59 1.73 -3.85
N HIS A 126 -8.14 0.52 -3.89
CA HIS A 126 -7.81 -0.56 -2.98
C HIS A 126 -7.51 -1.85 -3.74
N SER A 127 -6.42 -2.51 -3.39
CA SER A 127 -6.31 -3.95 -3.60
C SER A 127 -7.20 -4.65 -2.57
N ALA A 128 -8.43 -5.00 -2.98
CA ALA A 128 -9.37 -5.68 -2.10
C ALA A 128 -8.89 -7.08 -1.68
N THR A 129 -7.94 -7.64 -2.41
CA THR A 129 -7.17 -8.85 -2.08
C THR A 129 -6.55 -8.81 -0.68
N LYS A 130 -6.24 -7.60 -0.17
CA LYS A 130 -5.53 -7.35 1.07
C LYS A 130 -6.53 -7.29 2.25
N TYR A 131 -6.49 -6.27 3.04
CA TYR A 131 -7.34 -6.10 4.24
C TYR A 131 -8.85 -6.25 4.00
N ILE A 132 -9.36 -5.82 2.84
CA ILE A 132 -10.81 -5.89 2.55
C ILE A 132 -11.27 -7.34 2.52
N GLY A 133 -10.59 -8.23 1.80
CA GLY A 133 -10.80 -9.68 1.87
C GLY A 133 -10.34 -10.24 3.20
N GLY A 134 -9.09 -10.01 3.51
CA GLY A 134 -8.45 -10.24 4.81
C GLY A 134 -8.22 -11.70 5.18
N HIS A 135 -8.44 -12.66 4.27
CA HIS A 135 -8.30 -14.09 4.54
C HIS A 135 -7.37 -14.81 3.53
N GLY A 136 -6.75 -14.09 2.60
CA GLY A 136 -5.85 -14.66 1.62
C GLY A 136 -6.52 -15.56 0.56
N ASP A 137 -7.84 -15.57 0.48
CA ASP A 137 -8.67 -16.49 -0.29
C ASP A 137 -9.38 -15.86 -1.50
N ALA A 138 -9.24 -14.56 -1.72
CA ALA A 138 -9.88 -13.85 -2.81
C ALA A 138 -9.00 -12.75 -3.40
N MET A 139 -9.05 -12.56 -4.72
CA MET A 139 -8.47 -11.41 -5.40
C MET A 139 -9.55 -10.41 -5.79
N GLY A 140 -9.20 -9.12 -5.73
CA GLY A 140 -10.06 -8.06 -6.22
C GLY A 140 -9.42 -6.69 -6.14
N GLY A 141 -10.00 -5.75 -6.89
CA GLY A 141 -9.67 -4.33 -6.83
C GLY A 141 -10.92 -3.50 -6.71
N ILE A 142 -10.82 -2.36 -6.07
CA ILE A 142 -11.93 -1.41 -5.92
C ILE A 142 -11.40 -0.01 -6.18
N VAL A 143 -12.16 0.79 -6.93
CA VAL A 143 -11.99 2.24 -6.99
C VAL A 143 -13.25 2.90 -6.48
N ALA A 144 -13.12 3.66 -5.39
CA ALA A 144 -14.17 4.51 -4.86
C ALA A 144 -13.98 5.93 -5.41
N THR A 145 -15.05 6.57 -5.91
CA THR A 145 -14.93 7.83 -6.64
C THR A 145 -16.31 8.50 -6.82
N ASN A 146 -16.32 9.62 -7.56
CA ASN A 146 -17.53 10.33 -7.98
C ASN A 146 -18.23 9.63 -9.17
N ARG A 147 -19.43 10.10 -9.52
CA ARG A 147 -20.27 9.51 -10.58
C ARG A 147 -19.64 9.58 -11.96
N GLU A 148 -18.93 10.65 -12.27
CA GLU A 148 -18.28 10.84 -13.58
C GLU A 148 -17.22 9.77 -13.81
N TRP A 149 -16.26 9.63 -12.89
CA TRP A 149 -15.22 8.62 -12.96
C TRP A 149 -15.79 7.19 -12.88
N MET A 150 -16.81 6.98 -12.07
CA MET A 150 -17.48 5.68 -12.01
C MET A 150 -18.05 5.25 -13.36
N THR A 151 -18.61 6.18 -14.14
CA THR A 151 -19.12 5.91 -15.49
C THR A 151 -18.00 5.51 -16.44
N ARG A 152 -16.90 6.27 -16.46
CA ARG A 152 -15.71 5.97 -17.26
C ARG A 152 -15.11 4.61 -16.92
N LEU A 153 -14.93 4.35 -15.63
CA LEU A 153 -14.35 3.09 -15.14
C LEU A 153 -15.22 1.87 -15.46
N ARG A 154 -16.54 1.98 -15.38
CA ARG A 154 -17.46 0.91 -15.78
C ARG A 154 -17.35 0.60 -17.27
N GLN A 155 -17.21 1.61 -18.10
CA GLN A 155 -17.01 1.44 -19.54
C GLN A 155 -15.69 0.72 -19.83
N VAL A 156 -14.57 1.17 -19.26
CA VAL A 156 -13.27 0.51 -19.43
C VAL A 156 -13.33 -0.94 -18.94
N ARG A 157 -13.90 -1.17 -17.75
CA ARG A 157 -14.04 -2.52 -17.18
C ARG A 157 -14.82 -3.46 -18.10
N ALA A 158 -15.91 -2.98 -18.69
CA ALA A 158 -16.73 -3.79 -19.60
C ALA A 158 -15.96 -4.16 -20.88
N LEU A 159 -15.17 -3.22 -21.43
CA LEU A 159 -14.42 -3.42 -22.66
C LEU A 159 -13.15 -4.28 -22.46
N THR A 160 -12.49 -4.16 -21.31
CA THR A 160 -11.25 -4.89 -21.00
C THR A 160 -11.48 -6.24 -20.33
N GLY A 161 -12.72 -6.53 -19.87
CA GLY A 161 -13.03 -7.77 -19.19
C GLY A 161 -12.48 -7.88 -17.76
N GLY A 162 -12.04 -6.78 -17.14
CA GLY A 162 -11.49 -6.74 -15.77
C GLY A 162 -12.57 -6.95 -14.68
N LEU A 163 -13.52 -7.83 -14.92
CA LEU A 163 -14.68 -8.09 -14.05
C LEU A 163 -14.28 -8.91 -12.82
N LEU A 164 -14.81 -8.52 -11.66
CA LEU A 164 -14.72 -9.32 -10.44
C LEU A 164 -15.64 -10.54 -10.57
N GLY A 165 -15.10 -11.73 -10.30
CA GLY A 165 -15.89 -12.97 -10.32
C GLY A 165 -16.94 -12.99 -9.20
N PRO A 166 -18.07 -13.70 -9.38
CA PRO A 166 -19.14 -13.74 -8.37
C PRO A 166 -18.69 -14.35 -7.04
N PHE A 167 -17.82 -15.36 -7.08
CA PHE A 167 -17.33 -16.04 -5.89
C PHE A 167 -16.37 -15.12 -5.10
N GLU A 168 -15.43 -14.48 -5.78
CA GLU A 168 -14.55 -13.49 -5.17
C GLU A 168 -15.35 -12.31 -4.60
N ALA A 169 -16.38 -11.85 -5.31
CA ALA A 169 -17.29 -10.81 -4.82
C ALA A 169 -17.98 -11.21 -3.52
N TYR A 170 -18.43 -12.47 -3.41
CA TYR A 170 -19.01 -13.01 -2.19
C TYR A 170 -18.01 -13.04 -1.04
N LEU A 171 -16.79 -13.55 -1.27
CA LEU A 171 -15.74 -13.61 -0.25
C LEU A 171 -15.32 -12.22 0.23
N LEU A 172 -15.10 -11.29 -0.69
CA LEU A 172 -14.77 -9.90 -0.35
C LEU A 172 -15.90 -9.21 0.42
N HIS A 173 -17.17 -9.43 0.02
CA HIS A 173 -18.33 -8.91 0.75
C HIS A 173 -18.44 -9.49 2.16
N ARG A 174 -18.08 -10.77 2.34
CA ARG A 174 -18.01 -11.41 3.66
C ARG A 174 -16.87 -10.82 4.50
N GLY A 175 -15.66 -10.66 3.90
CA GLY A 175 -14.47 -10.13 4.56
C GLY A 175 -14.63 -8.69 5.06
N ILE A 176 -15.27 -7.82 4.26
CA ILE A 176 -15.42 -6.40 4.59
C ILE A 176 -16.24 -6.17 5.87
N ARG A 177 -17.09 -7.09 6.25
CA ARG A 177 -17.94 -6.98 7.46
C ARG A 177 -17.14 -7.00 8.75
N THR A 178 -15.95 -7.64 8.75
CA THR A 178 -15.05 -7.72 9.91
C THR A 178 -13.85 -6.79 9.78
N LEU A 179 -13.77 -6.01 8.70
CA LEU A 179 -12.62 -5.15 8.41
C LEU A 179 -12.25 -4.24 9.60
N PRO A 180 -13.16 -3.47 10.23
CA PRO A 180 -12.79 -2.57 11.32
C PRO A 180 -12.26 -3.30 12.56
N VAL A 181 -12.82 -4.47 12.88
CA VAL A 181 -12.37 -5.28 14.04
C VAL A 181 -10.98 -5.83 13.78
N ARG A 182 -10.74 -6.41 12.60
CA ARG A 182 -9.43 -6.96 12.21
C ARG A 182 -8.35 -5.88 12.19
N VAL A 183 -8.60 -4.78 11.49
CA VAL A 183 -7.62 -3.68 11.35
C VAL A 183 -7.22 -3.11 12.70
N ARG A 184 -8.17 -2.90 13.62
CA ARG A 184 -7.88 -2.37 14.95
C ARG A 184 -7.09 -3.36 15.82
N ALA A 185 -7.45 -4.66 15.79
CA ALA A 185 -6.71 -5.69 16.51
C ALA A 185 -5.28 -5.84 15.97
N GLN A 186 -5.13 -5.95 14.65
CA GLN A 186 -3.83 -6.03 13.98
C GLN A 186 -2.95 -4.81 14.29
N GLN A 187 -3.53 -3.61 14.27
CA GLN A 187 -2.82 -2.37 14.61
C GLN A 187 -2.33 -2.37 16.06
N ALA A 188 -3.16 -2.80 17.01
CA ALA A 188 -2.76 -2.86 18.42
C ALA A 188 -1.55 -3.79 18.61
N THR A 189 -1.60 -4.99 18.02
CA THR A 189 -0.48 -5.95 18.04
C THR A 189 0.77 -5.38 17.35
N ALA A 190 0.60 -4.72 16.19
CA ALA A 190 1.73 -4.12 15.46
C ALA A 190 2.40 -2.99 16.25
N ALA A 191 1.63 -2.14 16.91
CA ALA A 191 2.16 -1.04 17.71
C ALA A 191 3.01 -1.56 18.87
N GLU A 192 2.55 -2.60 19.55
CA GLU A 192 3.30 -3.22 20.65
C GLU A 192 4.57 -3.91 20.15
N LEU A 193 4.48 -4.71 19.07
CA LEU A 193 5.66 -5.33 18.44
C LEU A 193 6.68 -4.30 17.98
N ALA A 194 6.25 -3.24 17.31
CA ALA A 194 7.16 -2.19 16.83
C ALA A 194 7.91 -1.54 17.99
N SER A 195 7.24 -1.25 19.12
CA SER A 195 7.87 -0.66 20.30
C SER A 195 8.91 -1.59 20.97
N ARG A 196 8.62 -2.89 21.00
CA ARG A 196 9.54 -3.91 21.57
C ARG A 196 10.76 -4.14 20.66
N LEU A 197 10.56 -4.12 19.34
CA LEU A 197 11.63 -4.39 18.35
C LEU A 197 12.65 -3.27 18.20
N VAL A 198 12.33 -2.02 18.57
CA VAL A 198 13.27 -0.88 18.52
C VAL A 198 14.57 -1.14 19.30
N SER A 199 14.51 -1.91 20.39
CA SER A 199 15.66 -2.19 21.24
C SER A 199 16.42 -3.46 20.87
N HIS A 200 16.00 -4.20 19.84
CA HIS A 200 16.63 -5.47 19.48
C HIS A 200 17.96 -5.23 18.74
N SER A 201 19.06 -5.87 19.20
CA SER A 201 20.42 -5.62 18.70
C SER A 201 20.64 -5.91 17.22
N MET A 202 19.80 -6.76 16.61
CA MET A 202 19.83 -7.10 15.18
C MET A 202 18.96 -6.17 14.32
N VAL A 203 18.29 -5.19 14.91
CA VAL A 203 17.43 -4.23 14.22
C VAL A 203 18.12 -2.87 14.23
N ASP A 204 18.52 -2.39 13.06
CA ASP A 204 19.10 -1.05 12.87
C ASP A 204 18.02 0.02 12.96
N ARG A 205 16.86 -0.24 12.34
CA ARG A 205 15.70 0.66 12.36
C ARG A 205 14.38 -0.09 12.27
N VAL A 206 13.42 0.37 13.05
CA VAL A 206 12.00 0.02 12.89
C VAL A 206 11.29 1.19 12.23
N ARG A 207 10.66 0.94 11.07
CA ARG A 207 9.77 1.90 10.42
C ARG A 207 8.34 1.53 10.76
N TYR A 208 7.67 2.41 11.45
CA TYR A 208 6.28 2.28 11.85
C TYR A 208 5.73 3.68 12.16
N PRO A 209 4.67 4.15 11.50
CA PRO A 209 4.21 5.54 11.66
C PRO A 209 3.91 5.96 13.11
N GLY A 210 3.54 4.99 13.97
CA GLY A 210 3.25 5.23 15.38
C GLY A 210 4.48 5.41 16.30
N LEU A 211 5.70 5.21 15.80
CA LEU A 211 6.92 5.44 16.58
C LEU A 211 7.33 6.91 16.57
N PRO A 212 8.00 7.40 17.64
CA PRO A 212 8.50 8.77 17.68
C PRO A 212 9.34 9.14 16.46
N GLY A 213 9.08 10.30 15.87
CA GLY A 213 9.82 10.83 14.71
C GLY A 213 9.51 10.16 13.37
N GLN A 214 8.56 9.22 13.31
CA GLN A 214 8.17 8.55 12.04
C GLN A 214 7.00 9.26 11.31
N ASP A 215 6.41 10.28 11.92
CA ASP A 215 5.38 11.15 11.35
C ASP A 215 5.80 12.61 11.44
N PRO A 216 6.76 13.05 10.60
CA PRO A 216 7.30 14.41 10.68
C PRO A 216 6.28 15.49 10.29
N GLU A 217 5.24 15.14 9.54
CA GLU A 217 4.20 16.08 9.11
C GLU A 217 2.97 16.10 10.02
N GLY A 218 2.92 15.24 11.06
CA GLY A 218 1.80 15.17 11.99
C GLY A 218 0.49 14.74 11.34
N LEU A 219 0.56 13.71 10.50
CA LEU A 219 -0.60 13.17 9.78
C LEU A 219 -1.44 12.21 10.62
N LEU A 220 -0.84 11.57 11.62
CA LEU A 220 -1.56 10.76 12.59
C LEU A 220 -2.53 11.62 13.40
N GLY A 221 -3.80 11.21 13.45
CA GLY A 221 -4.88 11.95 14.08
C GLY A 221 -5.44 13.11 13.24
N ARG A 222 -4.81 13.49 12.12
CA ARG A 222 -5.27 14.54 11.21
C ARG A 222 -5.79 13.98 9.88
N GLN A 223 -5.03 13.09 9.25
CA GLN A 223 -5.36 12.46 7.97
C GLN A 223 -5.64 10.96 8.13
N ILE A 224 -4.87 10.30 8.98
CA ILE A 224 -4.97 8.88 9.26
C ILE A 224 -5.23 8.66 10.75
N GLU A 225 -6.24 7.86 11.10
CA GLU A 225 -6.67 7.63 12.49
C GLU A 225 -5.68 6.77 13.30
N GLY A 226 -4.78 6.07 12.64
CA GLY A 226 -3.80 5.21 13.31
C GLY A 226 -2.72 4.68 12.38
N PRO A 227 -1.64 4.13 12.95
CA PRO A 227 -0.42 3.77 12.21
C PRO A 227 -0.51 2.49 11.37
N GLY A 228 -1.62 1.76 11.45
CA GLY A 228 -1.82 0.51 10.70
C GLY A 228 -1.12 -0.71 11.31
N SER A 229 -1.05 -1.78 10.52
CA SER A 229 -0.53 -3.07 11.00
C SER A 229 0.67 -3.61 10.18
N LEU A 230 1.34 -2.73 9.46
CA LEU A 230 2.59 -3.05 8.78
C LEU A 230 3.77 -2.49 9.55
N ILE A 231 4.82 -3.28 9.69
CA ILE A 231 6.09 -2.88 10.27
C ILE A 231 7.18 -3.16 9.23
N THR A 232 8.12 -2.25 9.07
CA THR A 232 9.30 -2.52 8.25
C THR A 232 10.55 -2.44 9.12
N LEU A 233 11.34 -3.52 9.10
CA LEU A 233 12.60 -3.64 9.81
C LEU A 233 13.76 -3.44 8.85
N GLU A 234 14.78 -2.71 9.29
CA GLU A 234 16.09 -2.70 8.66
C GLU A 234 17.01 -3.57 9.54
N ILE A 235 17.48 -4.69 8.99
CA ILE A 235 18.22 -5.70 9.74
C ILE A 235 19.70 -5.46 9.59
N VAL A 236 20.42 -5.47 10.73
CA VAL A 236 21.88 -5.39 10.78
C VAL A 236 22.51 -6.58 10.04
N GLY A 237 23.50 -6.32 9.17
CA GLY A 237 24.10 -7.37 8.34
C GLY A 237 23.52 -7.48 6.94
N GLY A 238 22.58 -6.59 6.58
CA GLY A 238 22.10 -6.42 5.20
C GLY A 238 21.34 -7.62 4.65
N TYR A 239 21.54 -7.90 3.35
CA TYR A 239 20.76 -8.89 2.62
C TYR A 239 20.83 -10.30 3.22
N ASP A 240 22.04 -10.78 3.55
CA ASP A 240 22.23 -12.15 4.04
C ASP A 240 21.63 -12.37 5.43
N ALA A 241 21.70 -11.35 6.29
CA ALA A 241 21.06 -11.41 7.59
C ALA A 241 19.53 -11.36 7.46
N ALA A 242 18.98 -10.52 6.58
CA ALA A 242 17.56 -10.47 6.29
C ALA A 242 17.03 -11.80 5.73
N ALA A 243 17.78 -12.45 4.84
CA ALA A 243 17.43 -13.76 4.31
C ALA A 243 17.39 -14.82 5.42
N ARG A 244 18.44 -14.90 6.28
CA ARG A 244 18.47 -15.83 7.42
C ARG A 244 17.34 -15.56 8.43
N PHE A 245 17.05 -14.30 8.69
CA PHE A 245 15.93 -13.93 9.56
C PHE A 245 14.61 -14.52 9.03
N ILE A 246 14.32 -14.33 7.75
CA ILE A 246 13.10 -14.84 7.12
C ILE A 246 13.05 -16.38 7.14
N GLU A 247 14.17 -17.05 6.87
CA GLU A 247 14.27 -18.51 6.90
C GLU A 247 14.12 -19.07 8.33
N GLY A 248 14.46 -18.28 9.35
CA GLY A 248 14.33 -18.65 10.77
C GLY A 248 12.92 -18.53 11.34
N LEU A 249 12.01 -17.81 10.67
CA LEU A 249 10.62 -17.64 11.13
C LEU A 249 9.84 -18.96 11.05
N ARG A 250 8.98 -19.20 12.04
CA ARG A 250 8.17 -20.42 12.15
C ARG A 250 6.67 -20.14 12.23
N LEU A 251 6.28 -19.09 12.94
CA LEU A 251 4.90 -18.65 13.04
C LEU A 251 4.57 -17.65 11.92
N VAL A 252 5.42 -16.65 11.72
CA VAL A 252 5.28 -15.70 10.65
C VAL A 252 5.68 -16.35 9.32
N THR A 253 4.76 -16.35 8.37
CA THR A 253 4.98 -17.03 7.08
C THR A 253 5.74 -16.13 6.09
N HIS A 254 6.80 -16.66 5.47
CA HIS A 254 7.47 -15.98 4.36
C HIS A 254 6.61 -16.03 3.10
N ALA A 255 5.97 -14.92 2.76
CA ALA A 255 5.11 -14.84 1.58
C ALA A 255 5.01 -13.40 1.06
N VAL A 256 4.60 -13.30 -0.20
CA VAL A 256 4.07 -12.05 -0.75
C VAL A 256 2.66 -11.82 -0.20
N SER A 257 2.13 -10.62 -0.35
CA SER A 257 0.84 -10.18 0.15
C SER A 257 0.93 -9.50 1.52
N LEU A 258 -0.22 -9.17 2.11
CA LEU A 258 -0.36 -8.48 3.39
C LEU A 258 -1.83 -8.38 3.79
N GLY A 259 -2.09 -7.95 5.03
CA GLY A 259 -3.42 -7.58 5.48
C GLY A 259 -4.37 -8.75 5.72
N GLY A 260 -3.84 -9.98 5.70
CA GLY A 260 -4.54 -11.19 6.11
C GLY A 260 -4.65 -11.31 7.62
N ILE A 261 -5.37 -12.34 8.06
CA ILE A 261 -5.46 -12.72 9.49
C ILE A 261 -4.19 -13.38 9.99
N ASP A 262 -3.34 -13.90 9.09
CA ASP A 262 -2.05 -14.50 9.38
C ASP A 262 -0.93 -13.48 9.20
N SER A 263 0.09 -13.54 10.04
CA SER A 263 1.29 -12.70 9.96
C SER A 263 2.22 -13.17 8.83
N LEU A 264 2.65 -12.21 8.00
CA LEU A 264 3.51 -12.47 6.85
C LEU A 264 4.79 -11.64 6.93
N ALA A 265 5.91 -12.23 6.50
CA ALA A 265 7.18 -11.54 6.29
C ALA A 265 7.54 -11.51 4.80
N GLN A 266 8.02 -10.38 4.33
CA GLN A 266 8.45 -10.21 2.94
C GLN A 266 9.76 -9.46 2.87
N HIS A 267 10.66 -9.93 2.00
CA HIS A 267 11.90 -9.23 1.62
C HIS A 267 11.66 -8.45 0.31
N PRO A 268 11.38 -7.14 0.37
CA PRO A 268 10.96 -6.38 -0.80
C PRO A 268 12.01 -6.37 -1.92
N ALA A 269 13.29 -6.30 -1.58
CA ALA A 269 14.38 -6.24 -2.55
C ALA A 269 14.48 -7.49 -3.43
N SER A 270 14.12 -8.67 -2.90
CA SER A 270 14.20 -9.94 -3.66
C SER A 270 12.91 -10.30 -4.38
N LEU A 271 11.76 -9.73 -4.00
CA LEU A 271 10.44 -10.12 -4.48
C LEU A 271 9.73 -8.99 -5.23
N THR A 272 9.06 -8.11 -4.51
CA THR A 272 8.09 -7.16 -5.11
C THR A 272 8.73 -5.94 -5.76
N HIS A 273 9.92 -5.53 -5.33
CA HIS A 273 10.63 -4.38 -5.88
C HIS A 273 11.81 -4.78 -6.78
N ARG A 274 11.93 -6.06 -7.13
CA ARG A 274 12.94 -6.55 -8.07
C ARG A 274 12.84 -5.88 -9.45
N PRO A 275 11.66 -5.60 -10.01
CA PRO A 275 11.51 -4.89 -11.29
C PRO A 275 11.81 -3.38 -11.20
N VAL A 276 11.79 -2.78 -10.01
CA VAL A 276 12.02 -1.34 -9.82
C VAL A 276 13.47 -0.99 -10.14
N VAL A 277 13.71 0.18 -10.74
CA VAL A 277 15.06 0.67 -11.07
C VAL A 277 15.95 0.69 -9.82
N ALA A 278 17.22 0.36 -10.00
CA ALA A 278 18.17 0.11 -8.89
C ALA A 278 18.24 1.27 -7.87
N SER A 279 18.16 2.51 -8.33
CA SER A 279 18.19 3.71 -7.48
C SER A 279 16.97 3.90 -6.58
N ALA A 280 15.84 3.26 -6.92
CA ALA A 280 14.58 3.34 -6.17
C ALA A 280 14.27 2.03 -5.40
N ARG A 281 15.16 1.02 -5.46
CA ARG A 281 14.97 -0.23 -4.72
C ARG A 281 15.20 -0.04 -3.22
N PRO A 282 14.39 -0.72 -2.39
CA PRO A 282 14.65 -0.80 -0.95
C PRO A 282 16.00 -1.41 -0.62
N GLY A 283 16.60 -1.01 0.49
CA GLY A 283 17.86 -1.58 0.98
C GLY A 283 17.77 -3.10 1.19
N GLY A 284 18.89 -3.81 0.98
CA GLY A 284 18.94 -5.27 1.07
C GLY A 284 18.60 -5.84 2.46
N GLY A 285 18.78 -5.08 3.53
CA GLY A 285 18.42 -5.49 4.90
C GLY A 285 16.95 -5.23 5.28
N MET A 286 16.15 -4.70 4.37
CA MET A 286 14.77 -4.32 4.67
C MET A 286 13.83 -5.52 4.60
N VAL A 287 13.07 -5.75 5.67
CA VAL A 287 12.01 -6.77 5.74
C VAL A 287 10.72 -6.11 6.19
N ARG A 288 9.63 -6.32 5.44
CA ARG A 288 8.30 -5.87 5.79
C ARG A 288 7.51 -7.00 6.46
N LEU A 289 6.96 -6.73 7.64
CA LEU A 289 6.05 -7.59 8.37
C LEU A 289 4.62 -7.07 8.17
N SER A 290 3.69 -7.96 7.85
CA SER A 290 2.25 -7.72 7.89
C SER A 290 1.69 -8.48 9.07
N ILE A 291 1.25 -7.77 10.09
CA ILE A 291 0.83 -8.37 11.35
C ILE A 291 -0.62 -8.87 11.24
N GLY A 292 -0.83 -10.12 11.62
CA GLY A 292 -2.11 -10.80 11.65
C GLY A 292 -2.84 -10.64 12.98
N LEU A 293 -3.53 -11.71 13.40
CA LEU A 293 -4.34 -11.75 14.62
C LEU A 293 -3.75 -12.67 15.69
N GLU A 294 -2.53 -13.16 15.51
CA GLU A 294 -1.83 -14.00 16.48
C GLU A 294 -1.49 -13.21 17.76
N HIS A 295 -1.26 -13.91 18.84
CA HIS A 295 -0.90 -13.29 20.12
C HIS A 295 0.46 -12.57 20.01
N VAL A 296 0.54 -11.36 20.56
CA VAL A 296 1.75 -10.53 20.45
C VAL A 296 3.00 -11.18 21.01
N ASP A 297 2.89 -11.94 22.11
CA ASP A 297 4.05 -12.60 22.73
C ASP A 297 4.54 -13.78 21.89
N ASP A 298 3.65 -14.51 21.21
CA ASP A 298 4.03 -15.59 20.31
C ASP A 298 4.77 -15.03 19.07
N LEU A 299 4.26 -13.94 18.50
CA LEU A 299 4.93 -13.23 17.40
C LEU A 299 6.30 -12.68 17.83
N MET A 300 6.38 -12.09 19.04
CA MET A 300 7.65 -11.55 19.55
C MET A 300 8.68 -12.66 19.78
N ALA A 301 8.26 -13.81 20.31
CA ALA A 301 9.13 -14.96 20.53
C ALA A 301 9.67 -15.51 19.20
N ASP A 302 8.81 -15.66 18.19
CA ASP A 302 9.20 -16.13 16.85
C ASP A 302 10.18 -15.16 16.18
N ILE A 303 9.83 -13.87 16.13
CA ILE A 303 10.64 -12.83 15.51
C ILE A 303 11.99 -12.68 16.22
N SER A 304 12.03 -12.64 17.57
CA SER A 304 13.29 -12.51 18.30
C SER A 304 14.21 -13.71 18.11
N THR A 305 13.65 -14.94 18.14
CA THR A 305 14.43 -16.15 17.89
C THR A 305 15.04 -16.15 16.49
N ALA A 306 14.27 -15.75 15.48
CA ALA A 306 14.75 -15.65 14.11
C ALA A 306 15.81 -14.55 13.93
N LEU A 307 15.64 -13.37 14.57
CA LEU A 307 16.63 -12.29 14.56
C LEU A 307 17.96 -12.71 15.21
N ASP A 308 17.89 -13.39 16.37
CA ASP A 308 19.10 -13.87 17.07
C ASP A 308 19.85 -14.91 16.22
N GLY A 309 19.14 -15.78 15.52
CA GLY A 309 19.72 -16.75 14.57
C GLY A 309 20.28 -16.14 13.29
N ALA A 310 19.93 -14.90 12.97
CA ALA A 310 20.36 -14.22 11.76
C ALA A 310 21.75 -13.56 11.88
N ARG A 311 22.38 -13.57 13.06
CA ARG A 311 23.73 -12.99 13.27
C ARG A 311 24.72 -13.57 12.28
N VAL A 312 25.44 -12.72 11.59
CA VAL A 312 26.57 -13.10 10.75
C VAL A 312 27.77 -13.25 11.68
N SER A 313 28.33 -14.45 11.76
CA SER A 313 29.58 -14.75 12.48
C SER A 313 30.77 -14.04 11.83
#